data_37162a4a2a98504def909219b6928384
#
_entry.id   37162a4a2a98504def909219b6928384
#
_cell.length_a   1.000
_cell.length_b   1.000
_cell.length_c   1.000
_cell.angle_alpha   90.00
_cell.angle_beta   90.00
_cell.angle_gamma   90.00
#
_symmetry.space_group_name_H-M   'P 1'
#
loop_
_entity.id
_entity.type
_entity.pdbx_description
1 polymer ?
#
loop_
_entity_poly.entity_id
_entity_poly.type
_entity_poly.pdbx_seq_one_letter_code
_entity_poly.pdbx_strand_id
1 'polypeptide(L)'
;MKVSEICKYAPKSNIKARDACDGGKYVFFTSSADESKRYNAYQHEGEGIIMGTGGNATLHYYDGKYAVSTDCIVLLPNEQIRCKYLYYFFLGNMRVLERGFKGAGLKHTNKGYIGDIDIGDIPSFERQEKIIGIFDTLQSIIDLRKSEIERLDNLIKARFVELFGDPRDNSMGFEKQKLKDSCIVVTGNTPSRAIAEYYGDYVEWIKTD
;
A
#
# COMPACT_ATOMS: atom_id res chain seq x y z
N MET A 1 -15.62 -7.33 -22.12
CA MET A 1 -15.69 -8.63 -21.37
C MET A 1 -15.74 -8.33 -19.88
N LYS A 2 -16.64 -8.97 -19.13
CA LYS A 2 -16.79 -8.74 -17.69
C LYS A 2 -15.87 -9.63 -16.87
N VAL A 3 -15.47 -9.16 -15.69
CA VAL A 3 -14.66 -9.95 -14.72
C VAL A 3 -15.36 -11.27 -14.37
N SER A 4 -16.68 -11.28 -14.21
CA SER A 4 -17.45 -12.51 -13.91
C SER A 4 -17.40 -13.57 -15.01
N GLU A 5 -17.05 -13.19 -16.25
CA GLU A 5 -16.94 -14.12 -17.39
C GLU A 5 -15.58 -14.83 -17.40
N ILE A 6 -14.55 -14.21 -16.79
CA ILE A 6 -13.17 -14.68 -16.84
C ILE A 6 -12.57 -15.06 -15.48
N CYS A 7 -13.27 -14.78 -14.39
CA CYS A 7 -12.80 -15.08 -13.04
C CYS A 7 -13.82 -15.88 -12.25
N LYS A 8 -13.29 -16.79 -11.42
CA LYS A 8 -14.03 -17.39 -10.31
C LYS A 8 -13.63 -16.70 -9.01
N TYR A 9 -14.54 -16.69 -8.05
CA TYR A 9 -14.24 -16.26 -6.69
C TYR A 9 -13.84 -17.47 -5.85
N ALA A 10 -12.72 -17.36 -5.14
CA ALA A 10 -12.39 -18.35 -4.13
C ALA A 10 -13.48 -18.42 -3.04
N PRO A 11 -13.57 -19.54 -2.31
CA PRO A 11 -14.45 -19.66 -1.14
C PRO A 11 -14.19 -18.53 -0.14
N LYS A 12 -15.26 -18.05 0.50
CA LYS A 12 -15.14 -16.98 1.50
C LYS A 12 -14.37 -17.50 2.70
N SER A 13 -13.37 -16.72 3.15
CA SER A 13 -12.66 -17.00 4.39
C SER A 13 -13.55 -16.81 5.62
N ASN A 14 -13.27 -17.55 6.68
CA ASN A 14 -13.85 -17.40 8.01
C ASN A 14 -12.84 -16.83 9.04
N ILE A 15 -11.60 -16.54 8.63
CA ILE A 15 -10.55 -16.00 9.48
C ILE A 15 -10.76 -14.48 9.62
N LYS A 16 -10.80 -13.97 10.84
CA LYS A 16 -10.97 -12.54 11.08
C LYS A 16 -9.62 -11.82 10.95
N ALA A 17 -9.62 -10.55 10.53
CA ALA A 17 -8.39 -9.77 10.40
C ALA A 17 -7.56 -9.68 11.71
N ARG A 18 -8.23 -9.74 12.88
CA ARG A 18 -7.59 -9.74 14.20
C ARG A 18 -6.88 -11.05 14.56
N ASP A 19 -7.13 -12.12 13.80
CA ASP A 19 -6.52 -13.44 14.03
C ASP A 19 -5.12 -13.53 13.41
N ALA A 20 -4.61 -12.42 12.83
CA ALA A 20 -3.22 -12.28 12.42
C ALA A 20 -2.29 -12.59 13.59
N CYS A 21 -1.18 -13.27 13.34
CA CYS A 21 -0.18 -13.61 14.35
C CYS A 21 1.21 -13.13 13.92
N ASP A 22 1.97 -12.61 14.88
CA ASP A 22 3.37 -12.25 14.65
C ASP A 22 4.19 -13.52 14.43
N GLY A 23 5.04 -13.50 13.38
CA GLY A 23 5.89 -14.65 13.06
C GLY A 23 5.17 -15.84 12.43
N GLY A 24 3.91 -15.71 12.01
CA GLY A 24 3.18 -16.74 11.26
C GLY A 24 3.89 -17.16 9.96
N LYS A 25 3.67 -18.38 9.53
CA LYS A 25 4.40 -18.99 8.41
C LYS A 25 4.00 -18.42 7.04
N TYR A 26 2.73 -18.02 6.88
CA TYR A 26 2.17 -17.63 5.58
C TYR A 26 1.73 -16.18 5.57
N VAL A 27 1.81 -15.52 4.43
CA VAL A 27 1.28 -14.16 4.23
C VAL A 27 -0.23 -14.18 4.49
N PHE A 28 -0.72 -13.18 5.20
CA PHE A 28 -2.13 -13.02 5.56
C PHE A 28 -2.67 -11.67 5.09
N PHE A 29 -3.48 -11.71 4.05
CA PHE A 29 -4.09 -10.50 3.49
C PHE A 29 -5.37 -10.12 4.21
N THR A 30 -5.52 -8.83 4.47
CA THR A 30 -6.71 -8.23 5.06
C THR A 30 -7.17 -7.05 4.17
N SER A 31 -8.24 -6.34 4.51
CA SER A 31 -8.64 -5.10 3.81
C SER A 31 -7.67 -3.93 4.02
N SER A 32 -6.43 -4.20 4.40
CA SER A 32 -5.37 -3.21 4.61
C SER A 32 -4.34 -3.33 3.49
N ALA A 33 -3.65 -2.24 3.18
CA ALA A 33 -2.48 -2.26 2.30
C ALA A 33 -1.22 -2.88 2.97
N ASP A 34 -1.29 -3.21 4.27
CA ASP A 34 -0.20 -3.82 5.03
C ASP A 34 -0.05 -5.31 4.68
N GLU A 35 1.04 -5.67 4.06
CA GLU A 35 1.42 -7.04 3.67
C GLU A 35 2.32 -7.73 4.70
N SER A 36 2.62 -7.09 5.81
CA SER A 36 3.47 -7.65 6.87
C SER A 36 2.77 -8.73 7.69
N LYS A 37 1.43 -8.76 7.68
CA LYS A 37 0.63 -9.69 8.47
C LYS A 37 0.87 -11.13 8.08
N ARG A 38 0.83 -12.02 9.07
CA ARG A 38 1.10 -13.45 8.93
C ARG A 38 0.00 -14.28 9.59
N TYR A 39 -0.08 -15.55 9.16
CA TYR A 39 -0.97 -16.57 9.74
C TYR A 39 -0.30 -17.95 9.73
N ASN A 40 -0.72 -18.84 10.60
CA ASN A 40 -0.07 -20.15 10.76
C ASN A 40 -0.53 -21.21 9.76
N ALA A 41 -1.64 -21.00 9.07
CA ALA A 41 -2.18 -21.88 8.06
C ALA A 41 -2.43 -21.12 6.75
N TYR A 42 -2.41 -21.83 5.61
CA TYR A 42 -2.82 -21.23 4.34
C TYR A 42 -4.20 -21.75 3.92
N GLN A 43 -4.92 -20.96 3.15
CA GLN A 43 -6.23 -21.29 2.57
C GLN A 43 -6.15 -21.45 1.05
N HIS A 44 -5.17 -20.80 0.43
CA HIS A 44 -4.97 -20.72 -1.00
C HIS A 44 -3.52 -21.04 -1.35
N GLU A 45 -3.32 -21.63 -2.54
CA GLU A 45 -2.00 -21.93 -3.12
C GLU A 45 -2.02 -21.62 -4.61
N GLY A 46 -0.96 -20.97 -5.10
CA GLY A 46 -0.82 -20.47 -6.46
C GLY A 46 -1.21 -19.01 -6.60
N GLU A 47 -1.43 -18.57 -7.85
CA GLU A 47 -1.72 -17.18 -8.16
C GLU A 47 -3.13 -16.74 -7.71
N GLY A 48 -3.23 -15.53 -7.20
CA GLY A 48 -4.50 -14.92 -6.85
C GLY A 48 -4.44 -13.40 -6.81
N ILE A 49 -5.55 -12.77 -7.14
CA ILE A 49 -5.74 -11.34 -6.96
C ILE A 49 -6.64 -11.15 -5.74
N ILE A 50 -6.09 -10.51 -4.72
CA ILE A 50 -6.75 -10.30 -3.43
C ILE A 50 -7.23 -8.86 -3.35
N MET A 51 -8.51 -8.66 -3.07
CA MET A 51 -9.15 -7.36 -2.94
C MET A 51 -9.79 -7.23 -1.56
N GLY A 52 -9.46 -6.17 -0.84
CA GLY A 52 -10.18 -5.81 0.37
C GLY A 52 -11.59 -5.32 0.05
N THR A 53 -12.57 -5.63 0.92
CA THR A 53 -13.98 -5.27 0.72
C THR A 53 -14.47 -4.17 1.64
N GLY A 54 -13.67 -3.73 2.61
CA GLY A 54 -14.04 -2.69 3.58
C GLY A 54 -12.99 -1.58 3.67
N GLY A 55 -13.44 -0.36 3.90
CA GLY A 55 -12.57 0.82 3.99
C GLY A 55 -12.22 1.41 2.63
N ASN A 56 -10.94 1.50 2.33
CA ASN A 56 -10.42 1.91 1.03
C ASN A 56 -10.19 0.69 0.13
N ALA A 57 -10.22 0.90 -1.18
CA ALA A 57 -9.89 -0.16 -2.12
C ALA A 57 -8.44 -0.59 -1.95
N THR A 58 -8.22 -1.88 -1.68
CA THR A 58 -6.90 -2.51 -1.65
C THR A 58 -6.82 -3.61 -2.68
N LEU A 59 -5.65 -3.78 -3.26
CA LEU A 59 -5.39 -4.74 -4.33
C LEU A 59 -4.02 -5.34 -4.13
N HIS A 60 -3.97 -6.69 -4.07
CA HIS A 60 -2.73 -7.44 -3.97
C HIS A 60 -2.70 -8.55 -5.01
N TYR A 61 -1.52 -8.89 -5.48
CA TYR A 61 -1.23 -10.08 -6.26
C TYR A 61 -0.29 -10.95 -5.45
N TYR A 62 -0.56 -12.24 -5.42
CA TYR A 62 0.34 -13.19 -4.77
C TYR A 62 0.35 -14.51 -5.51
N ASP A 63 1.54 -15.11 -5.60
CA ASP A 63 1.76 -16.46 -6.10
C ASP A 63 2.47 -17.27 -5.01
N GLY A 64 1.80 -18.26 -4.47
CA GLY A 64 2.31 -19.09 -3.39
C GLY A 64 1.22 -19.50 -2.40
N LYS A 65 1.62 -19.86 -1.16
CA LYS A 65 0.71 -20.23 -0.08
C LYS A 65 0.35 -19.04 0.77
N TYR A 66 -0.95 -18.70 0.87
CA TYR A 66 -1.43 -17.53 1.61
C TYR A 66 -2.79 -17.77 2.26
N ALA A 67 -3.11 -16.90 3.19
CA ALA A 67 -4.42 -16.80 3.81
C ALA A 67 -5.02 -15.41 3.62
N VAL A 68 -6.36 -15.32 3.72
CA VAL A 68 -7.08 -14.05 3.61
C VAL A 68 -8.10 -13.92 4.73
N SER A 69 -8.41 -12.69 5.12
CA SER A 69 -9.47 -12.43 6.11
C SER A 69 -10.87 -12.51 5.50
N THR A 70 -11.90 -12.52 6.37
CA THR A 70 -13.33 -12.44 5.98
C THR A 70 -13.65 -11.22 5.13
N ASP A 71 -12.82 -10.19 5.20
CA ASP A 71 -13.01 -8.90 4.54
C ASP A 71 -12.24 -8.80 3.21
N CYS A 72 -11.87 -9.94 2.64
CA CYS A 72 -11.22 -10.05 1.34
C CYS A 72 -12.03 -10.88 0.36
N ILE A 73 -11.91 -10.53 -0.91
CA ILE A 73 -12.32 -11.33 -2.07
C ILE A 73 -11.05 -11.77 -2.79
N VAL A 74 -10.97 -13.05 -3.16
CA VAL A 74 -9.91 -13.58 -4.00
C VAL A 74 -10.49 -13.91 -5.37
N LEU A 75 -9.92 -13.28 -6.42
CA LEU A 75 -10.21 -13.58 -7.82
C LEU A 75 -9.23 -14.63 -8.33
N LEU A 76 -9.75 -15.64 -8.98
CA LEU A 76 -9.02 -16.71 -9.64
C LEU A 76 -9.37 -16.65 -11.13
N PRO A 77 -8.52 -16.03 -11.97
CA PRO A 77 -8.76 -15.95 -13.41
C PRO A 77 -8.76 -17.34 -14.06
N ASN A 78 -9.53 -17.47 -15.14
CA ASN A 78 -9.53 -18.67 -15.98
C ASN A 78 -8.36 -18.65 -16.98
N GLU A 79 -8.29 -19.69 -17.83
CA GLU A 79 -7.21 -19.88 -18.81
C GLU A 79 -7.20 -18.81 -19.94
N GLN A 80 -8.15 -17.90 -20.03
CA GLN A 80 -8.21 -16.87 -21.08
C GLN A 80 -7.35 -15.64 -20.78
N ILE A 81 -6.95 -15.46 -19.51
CA ILE A 81 -6.21 -14.28 -19.08
C ILE A 81 -5.16 -14.64 -18.02
N ARG A 82 -3.98 -14.07 -18.14
CA ARG A 82 -2.95 -14.18 -17.11
C ARG A 82 -3.36 -13.43 -15.83
N CYS A 83 -3.23 -14.08 -14.69
CA CYS A 83 -3.58 -13.51 -13.39
C CYS A 83 -2.87 -12.16 -13.16
N LYS A 84 -1.58 -12.13 -13.42
CA LYS A 84 -0.76 -10.93 -13.24
C LYS A 84 -1.07 -9.81 -14.24
N TYR A 85 -1.52 -10.15 -15.46
CA TYR A 85 -2.02 -9.15 -16.41
C TYR A 85 -3.29 -8.46 -15.88
N LEU A 86 -4.24 -9.25 -15.38
CA LEU A 86 -5.47 -8.71 -14.79
C LEU A 86 -5.18 -7.89 -13.52
N TYR A 87 -4.22 -8.29 -12.71
CA TYR A 87 -3.75 -7.50 -11.58
C TYR A 87 -3.25 -6.12 -12.04
N TYR A 88 -2.38 -6.07 -13.04
CA TYR A 88 -1.88 -4.79 -13.58
C TYR A 88 -2.98 -3.93 -14.22
N PHE A 89 -3.97 -4.56 -14.86
CA PHE A 89 -5.14 -3.84 -15.34
C PHE A 89 -5.86 -3.12 -14.18
N PHE A 90 -6.13 -3.81 -13.08
CA PHE A 90 -6.76 -3.19 -11.92
C PHE A 90 -5.87 -2.16 -11.24
N LEU A 91 -4.57 -2.42 -11.14
CA LEU A 91 -3.62 -1.47 -10.56
C LEU A 91 -3.60 -0.15 -11.32
N GLY A 92 -3.64 -0.20 -12.66
CA GLY A 92 -3.77 0.99 -13.50
C GLY A 92 -5.15 1.66 -13.49
N ASN A 93 -6.17 0.95 -12.95
CA ASN A 93 -7.57 1.40 -12.93
C ASN A 93 -8.18 1.37 -11.52
N MET A 94 -7.40 1.68 -10.48
CA MET A 94 -7.86 1.64 -9.08
C MET A 94 -9.15 2.44 -8.84
N ARG A 95 -9.33 3.55 -9.55
CA ARG A 95 -10.58 4.35 -9.48
C ARG A 95 -11.83 3.56 -9.82
N VAL A 96 -11.72 2.53 -10.66
CA VAL A 96 -12.86 1.65 -10.99
C VAL A 96 -13.22 0.81 -9.77
N LEU A 97 -12.25 0.28 -9.04
CA LEU A 97 -12.49 -0.44 -7.80
C LEU A 97 -13.08 0.49 -6.72
N GLU A 98 -12.53 1.68 -6.53
CA GLU A 98 -12.97 2.68 -5.55
C GLU A 98 -14.43 3.08 -5.72
N ARG A 99 -14.94 3.19 -6.96
CA ARG A 99 -16.35 3.49 -7.26
C ARG A 99 -17.32 2.44 -6.71
N GLY A 100 -16.85 1.22 -6.48
CA GLY A 100 -17.64 0.13 -5.89
C GLY A 100 -17.84 0.26 -4.40
N PHE A 101 -17.06 1.11 -3.71
CA PHE A 101 -17.12 1.27 -2.26
C PHE A 101 -18.20 2.29 -1.88
N LYS A 102 -19.29 1.78 -1.29
CA LYS A 102 -20.48 2.57 -0.89
C LYS A 102 -20.76 2.39 0.60
N GLY A 103 -21.30 3.41 1.23
CA GLY A 103 -21.70 3.43 2.64
C GLY A 103 -21.54 4.81 3.27
N ALA A 104 -22.37 5.14 4.25
CA ALA A 104 -22.35 6.42 4.96
C ALA A 104 -21.23 6.49 6.05
N GLY A 105 -20.79 5.35 6.57
CA GLY A 105 -19.69 5.20 7.51
C GLY A 105 -18.54 4.43 6.88
N LEU A 106 -18.31 3.20 7.32
CA LEU A 106 -17.35 2.31 6.69
C LEU A 106 -17.89 1.88 5.31
N LYS A 107 -17.17 2.25 4.26
CA LYS A 107 -17.54 1.92 2.88
C LYS A 107 -17.22 0.45 2.59
N HIS A 108 -18.07 -0.19 1.80
CA HIS A 108 -17.89 -1.58 1.39
C HIS A 108 -18.15 -1.76 -0.11
N THR A 109 -17.44 -2.71 -0.69
CA THR A 109 -17.70 -3.25 -2.04
C THR A 109 -18.17 -4.70 -1.95
N ASN A 110 -18.64 -5.26 -3.07
CA ASN A 110 -19.12 -6.64 -3.13
C ASN A 110 -18.74 -7.33 -4.44
N LYS A 111 -18.92 -8.67 -4.45
CA LYS A 111 -18.61 -9.52 -5.61
C LYS A 111 -19.40 -9.14 -6.86
N GLY A 112 -20.65 -8.70 -6.70
CA GLY A 112 -21.50 -8.31 -7.84
C GLY A 112 -20.90 -7.11 -8.59
N TYR A 113 -20.53 -6.05 -7.87
CA TYR A 113 -19.88 -4.89 -8.47
C TYR A 113 -18.58 -5.26 -9.17
N ILE A 114 -17.72 -6.02 -8.48
CA ILE A 114 -16.42 -6.44 -9.06
C ILE A 114 -16.62 -7.30 -10.30
N GLY A 115 -17.60 -8.22 -10.27
CA GLY A 115 -17.93 -9.09 -11.40
C GLY A 115 -18.46 -8.34 -12.62
N ASP A 116 -19.12 -7.20 -12.41
CA ASP A 116 -19.69 -6.37 -13.48
C ASP A 116 -18.68 -5.41 -14.12
N ILE A 117 -17.45 -5.30 -13.58
CA ILE A 117 -16.41 -4.45 -14.17
C ILE A 117 -16.08 -4.97 -15.58
N ASP A 118 -16.17 -4.07 -16.56
CA ASP A 118 -15.76 -4.35 -17.93
C ASP A 118 -14.26 -4.08 -18.09
N ILE A 119 -13.52 -5.08 -18.54
CA ILE A 119 -12.08 -5.01 -18.78
C ILE A 119 -11.73 -4.78 -20.26
N GLY A 120 -12.75 -4.62 -21.14
CA GLY A 120 -12.57 -4.49 -22.57
C GLY A 120 -12.18 -5.79 -23.25
N ASP A 121 -11.41 -5.68 -24.32
CA ASP A 121 -10.92 -6.82 -25.10
C ASP A 121 -9.65 -7.38 -24.46
N ILE A 122 -9.58 -8.72 -24.35
CA ILE A 122 -8.40 -9.41 -23.84
C ILE A 122 -7.39 -9.57 -24.98
N PRO A 123 -6.15 -9.07 -24.84
CA PRO A 123 -5.13 -9.26 -25.85
C PRO A 123 -4.62 -10.71 -25.87
N SER A 124 -3.90 -11.07 -26.93
CA SER A 124 -3.25 -12.38 -27.02
C SER A 124 -2.31 -12.64 -25.84
N PHE A 125 -2.06 -13.90 -25.49
CA PHE A 125 -1.14 -14.25 -24.41
C PHE A 125 0.25 -13.66 -24.59
N GLU A 126 0.78 -13.69 -25.80
CA GLU A 126 2.07 -13.06 -26.11
C GLU A 126 2.09 -11.57 -25.73
N ARG A 127 1.02 -10.85 -26.03
CA ARG A 127 0.90 -9.44 -25.69
C ARG A 127 0.70 -9.24 -24.17
N GLN A 128 -0.05 -10.14 -23.51
CA GLN A 128 -0.19 -10.11 -22.06
C GLN A 128 1.17 -10.30 -21.38
N GLU A 129 1.97 -11.30 -21.79
CA GLU A 129 3.31 -11.57 -21.24
C GLU A 129 4.26 -10.39 -21.47
N LYS A 130 4.22 -9.77 -22.64
CA LYS A 130 5.03 -8.57 -22.91
C LYS A 130 4.66 -7.41 -21.97
N ILE A 131 3.36 -7.19 -21.74
CA ILE A 131 2.88 -6.15 -20.82
C ILE A 131 3.30 -6.48 -19.40
N ILE A 132 3.14 -7.71 -18.94
CA ILE A 132 3.58 -8.17 -17.62
C ILE A 132 5.07 -7.89 -17.44
N GLY A 133 5.92 -8.28 -18.39
CA GLY A 133 7.36 -8.08 -18.32
C GLY A 133 7.77 -6.60 -18.20
N ILE A 134 7.06 -5.70 -18.90
CA ILE A 134 7.28 -4.25 -18.78
C ILE A 134 6.92 -3.77 -17.36
N PHE A 135 5.75 -4.13 -16.85
CA PHE A 135 5.33 -3.68 -15.51
C PHE A 135 6.16 -4.30 -14.39
N ASP A 136 6.59 -5.56 -14.53
CA ASP A 136 7.50 -6.19 -13.57
C ASP A 136 8.85 -5.46 -13.52
N THR A 137 9.37 -5.07 -14.68
CA THR A 137 10.59 -4.27 -14.76
C THR A 137 10.42 -2.91 -14.09
N LEU A 138 9.31 -2.23 -14.36
CA LEU A 138 9.00 -0.94 -13.74
C LEU A 138 8.85 -1.07 -12.21
N GLN A 139 8.14 -2.08 -11.73
CA GLN A 139 7.98 -2.34 -10.30
C GLN A 139 9.34 -2.61 -9.64
N SER A 140 10.17 -3.43 -10.27
CA SER A 140 11.52 -3.72 -9.78
C SER A 140 12.38 -2.44 -9.68
N ILE A 141 12.30 -1.55 -10.68
CA ILE A 141 13.01 -0.26 -10.65
C ILE A 141 12.50 0.61 -9.49
N ILE A 142 11.19 0.68 -9.28
CA ILE A 142 10.59 1.45 -8.19
C ILE A 142 11.08 0.92 -6.83
N ASP A 143 11.09 -0.39 -6.64
CA ASP A 143 11.51 -1.00 -5.37
C ASP A 143 13.01 -0.81 -5.11
N LEU A 144 13.84 -0.92 -6.15
CA LEU A 144 15.27 -0.61 -6.06
C LEU A 144 15.50 0.86 -5.67
N ARG A 145 14.76 1.81 -6.26
CA ARG A 145 14.88 3.24 -5.92
C ARG A 145 14.43 3.55 -4.50
N LYS A 146 13.36 2.92 -4.02
CA LYS A 146 12.94 3.05 -2.61
C LYS A 146 14.04 2.56 -1.66
N SER A 147 14.61 1.40 -1.95
CA SER A 147 15.72 0.86 -1.15
C SER A 147 16.99 1.76 -1.20
N GLU A 148 17.26 2.37 -2.35
CA GLU A 148 18.38 3.31 -2.50
C GLU A 148 18.16 4.56 -1.63
N ILE A 149 16.98 5.15 -1.63
CA ILE A 149 16.62 6.30 -0.78
C ILE A 149 16.78 5.94 0.70
N GLU A 150 16.27 4.79 1.13
CA GLU A 150 16.40 4.33 2.52
C GLU A 150 17.89 4.16 2.93
N ARG A 151 18.73 3.61 2.03
CA ARG A 151 20.17 3.49 2.28
C ARG A 151 20.86 4.84 2.39
N LEU A 152 20.46 5.81 1.56
CA LEU A 152 21.00 7.18 1.63
C LEU A 152 20.61 7.86 2.94
N ASP A 153 19.36 7.73 3.39
CA ASP A 153 18.92 8.26 4.68
C ASP A 153 19.70 7.65 5.85
N ASN A 154 19.94 6.34 5.79
CA ASN A 154 20.74 5.65 6.80
C ASN A 154 22.21 6.09 6.77
N LEU A 155 22.77 6.33 5.58
CA LEU A 155 24.13 6.85 5.42
C LEU A 155 24.26 8.25 6.02
N ILE A 156 23.28 9.14 5.78
CA ILE A 156 23.27 10.49 6.36
C ILE A 156 23.28 10.41 7.90
N LYS A 157 22.42 9.56 8.47
CA LYS A 157 22.37 9.35 9.93
C LYS A 157 23.69 8.78 10.48
N ALA A 158 24.26 7.77 9.82
CA ALA A 158 25.51 7.18 10.22
C ALA A 158 26.65 8.20 10.14
N ARG A 159 26.69 9.00 9.09
CA ARG A 159 27.71 10.04 8.91
C ARG A 159 27.60 11.16 9.95
N PHE A 160 26.37 11.51 10.32
CA PHE A 160 26.14 12.45 11.41
C PHE A 160 26.73 11.91 12.73
N VAL A 161 26.42 10.66 13.07
CA VAL A 161 26.93 10.03 14.32
C VAL A 161 28.47 9.89 14.28
N GLU A 162 29.04 9.56 13.13
CA GLU A 162 30.49 9.48 12.96
C GLU A 162 31.18 10.83 13.20
N LEU A 163 30.63 11.94 12.70
CA LEU A 163 31.19 13.27 12.80
C LEU A 163 30.95 13.95 14.15
N PHE A 164 29.79 13.71 14.75
CA PHE A 164 29.30 14.46 15.92
C PHE A 164 29.03 13.58 17.15
N GLY A 165 29.19 12.27 17.04
CA GLY A 165 28.80 11.32 18.07
C GLY A 165 27.26 11.17 18.16
N ASP A 166 26.81 10.26 19.02
CA ASP A 166 25.37 10.13 19.33
C ASP A 166 24.93 11.30 20.24
N PRO A 167 24.00 12.15 19.80
CA PRO A 167 23.57 13.32 20.57
C PRO A 167 22.90 12.97 21.90
N ARG A 168 22.50 11.70 22.10
CA ARG A 168 21.88 11.22 23.35
C ARG A 168 22.91 11.03 24.47
N ASP A 169 24.09 10.54 24.16
CA ASP A 169 25.14 10.24 25.13
C ASP A 169 26.27 11.27 25.16
N ASN A 170 26.35 12.15 24.13
CA ASN A 170 27.40 13.14 23.97
C ASN A 170 28.82 12.53 24.08
N SER A 171 29.02 11.38 23.44
CA SER A 171 30.29 10.63 23.50
C SER A 171 31.50 11.42 23.03
N MET A 172 31.33 12.47 22.22
CA MET A 172 32.38 13.38 21.76
C MET A 172 32.70 14.51 22.75
N GLY A 173 31.92 14.63 23.83
CA GLY A 173 32.21 15.61 24.89
C GLY A 173 31.94 17.06 24.50
N PHE A 174 31.01 17.34 23.55
CA PHE A 174 30.67 18.71 23.17
C PHE A 174 30.03 19.47 24.34
N GLU A 175 30.32 20.78 24.42
CA GLU A 175 29.75 21.67 25.41
C GLU A 175 28.21 21.74 25.23
N LYS A 176 27.50 21.58 26.35
CA LYS A 176 26.01 21.67 26.35
C LYS A 176 25.57 23.09 26.67
N GLN A 177 24.80 23.68 25.76
CA GLN A 177 24.19 24.99 25.96
C GLN A 177 22.68 24.91 25.89
N LYS A 178 21.99 25.84 26.53
CA LYS A 178 20.54 25.96 26.41
C LYS A 178 20.18 26.57 25.06
N LEU A 179 19.15 26.06 24.40
CA LEU A 179 18.70 26.59 23.11
C LEU A 179 18.45 28.10 23.14
N LYS A 180 17.88 28.63 24.24
CA LYS A 180 17.66 30.07 24.43
C LYS A 180 18.94 30.92 24.39
N ASP A 181 20.10 30.33 24.70
CA ASP A 181 21.39 31.03 24.74
C ASP A 181 22.12 30.94 23.39
N SER A 182 21.71 30.00 22.54
CA SER A 182 22.37 29.69 21.26
C SER A 182 21.52 30.11 20.03
N CYS A 183 20.22 30.28 20.18
CA CYS A 183 19.33 30.64 19.07
C CYS A 183 18.07 31.38 19.54
N ILE A 184 17.49 32.11 18.60
CA ILE A 184 16.19 32.78 18.79
C ILE A 184 15.10 31.74 18.53
N VAL A 185 14.31 31.43 19.57
CA VAL A 185 13.18 30.51 19.46
C VAL A 185 11.92 31.32 19.15
N VAL A 186 11.34 31.09 17.98
CA VAL A 186 10.09 31.73 17.55
C VAL A 186 8.98 30.67 17.57
N THR A 187 7.92 30.93 18.30
CA THR A 187 6.73 30.06 18.30
C THR A 187 5.79 30.49 17.18
N GLY A 188 5.40 29.55 16.34
CA GLY A 188 4.36 29.78 15.35
C GLY A 188 2.97 29.85 16.01
N ASN A 189 2.10 30.69 15.48
CA ASN A 189 0.69 30.74 15.86
C ASN A 189 -0.18 30.29 14.70
N THR A 190 -1.32 29.66 15.01
CA THR A 190 -2.34 29.37 14.00
C THR A 190 -2.94 30.70 13.51
N PRO A 191 -2.84 31.04 12.21
CA PRO A 191 -3.43 32.25 11.69
C PRO A 191 -4.94 32.31 11.93
N SER A 192 -5.45 33.52 12.18
CA SER A 192 -6.90 33.72 12.36
C SER A 192 -7.64 33.41 11.06
N ARG A 193 -8.64 32.56 11.11
CA ARG A 193 -9.51 32.26 9.96
C ARG A 193 -10.39 33.42 9.54
N ALA A 194 -10.52 34.45 10.40
CA ALA A 194 -11.26 35.68 10.08
C ALA A 194 -10.52 36.57 9.08
N ILE A 195 -9.24 36.36 8.85
CA ILE A 195 -8.41 37.10 7.92
C ILE A 195 -8.12 36.22 6.71
N ALA A 196 -8.92 36.40 5.65
CA ALA A 196 -8.83 35.56 4.44
C ALA A 196 -7.46 35.69 3.74
N GLU A 197 -6.77 36.80 3.87
CA GLU A 197 -5.44 37.06 3.31
C GLU A 197 -4.34 36.14 3.87
N TYR A 198 -4.57 35.52 5.04
CA TYR A 198 -3.63 34.54 5.61
C TYR A 198 -3.73 33.17 4.98
N TYR A 199 -4.70 32.93 4.08
CA TYR A 199 -4.96 31.66 3.43
C TYR A 199 -4.95 31.82 1.92
N GLY A 200 -4.03 31.13 1.23
CA GLY A 200 -3.88 31.18 -0.22
C GLY A 200 -2.79 30.20 -0.66
N ASP A 201 -2.53 30.14 -1.96
CA ASP A 201 -1.59 29.19 -2.57
C ASP A 201 -0.16 29.75 -2.70
N TYR A 202 0.20 30.80 -1.96
CA TYR A 202 1.48 31.52 -2.11
C TYR A 202 2.49 31.27 -0.97
N VAL A 203 2.07 30.71 0.16
CA VAL A 203 2.94 30.34 1.29
C VAL A 203 2.47 29.03 1.90
N GLU A 204 3.40 28.09 2.08
CA GLU A 204 3.10 26.82 2.72
C GLU A 204 2.97 26.98 4.25
N TRP A 205 1.89 26.45 4.80
CA TRP A 205 1.68 26.40 6.23
C TRP A 205 2.09 25.05 6.79
N ILE A 206 3.19 25.04 7.54
CA ILE A 206 3.71 23.84 8.19
C ILE A 206 3.01 23.65 9.53
N LYS A 207 2.37 22.50 9.72
CA LYS A 207 1.84 22.03 11.00
C LYS A 207 2.70 20.90 11.53
N THR A 208 2.75 20.78 12.85
CA THR A 208 3.10 19.52 13.52
C THR A 208 1.82 18.77 13.80
N ASP A 209 1.64 17.59 13.21
CA ASP A 209 0.57 16.65 13.55
C ASP A 209 1.01 15.75 14.71
#